data_02fb55ec9a1ef64a357f435953627ab6
#
_entry.id   02fb55ec9a1ef64a357f435953627ab6
#
_cell.length_a   1.000
_cell.length_b   1.000
_cell.length_c   1.000
_cell.angle_alpha   90.00
_cell.angle_beta   90.00
_cell.angle_gamma   90.00
#
_symmetry.space_group_name_H-M   'P 1'
#
loop_
_entity.id
_entity.type
_entity.pdbx_description
1 polymer ?
#
loop_
_entity_poly.entity_id
_entity_poly.type
_entity_poly.pdbx_seq_one_letter_code
_entity_poly.pdbx_strand_id
1 'polypeptide(L)'
;MKKSSVFKPAAMSTLLGMSALMVMGTAYAHDDAPKSMTEDSVTLLQAIELAKNNTGGIPMEAERDVEMGQAFYEIELAGKNGESYYTVINSSTGEVILNSNHRRKHGDDHHDSDDQLENALWLSGLNSGQYQSLEDVVKQAEAELSGKAYSVEIDEHRGNYVYEVKLVTANGRTVETEINAMTVAK
;
A
#
# COMPACT_ATOMS: atom_id res chain seq x y z
N MET A 1 -10.99 -31.50 -0.68
CA MET A 1 -9.57 -31.88 -0.67
C MET A 1 -8.79 -30.62 -0.98
N LYS A 2 -8.30 -29.91 0.05
CA LYS A 2 -7.48 -28.71 -0.09
C LYS A 2 -6.03 -29.15 -0.34
N LYS A 3 -5.40 -28.63 -1.39
CA LYS A 3 -3.99 -28.86 -1.69
C LYS A 3 -3.16 -27.83 -0.93
N SER A 4 -2.38 -28.28 0.04
CA SER A 4 -1.34 -27.49 0.68
C SER A 4 -0.19 -27.33 -0.30
N SER A 5 0.17 -26.11 -0.68
CA SER A 5 1.41 -25.83 -1.39
C SER A 5 2.56 -25.67 -0.38
N VAL A 6 3.51 -26.60 -0.44
CA VAL A 6 4.73 -26.58 0.35
C VAL A 6 5.75 -25.71 -0.38
N PHE A 7 6.23 -24.65 0.27
CA PHE A 7 7.33 -23.82 -0.20
C PHE A 7 8.60 -24.65 -0.39
N LYS A 8 9.18 -24.63 -1.60
CA LYS A 8 10.54 -25.09 -1.87
C LYS A 8 11.42 -23.88 -2.16
N PRO A 9 12.59 -23.73 -1.52
CA PRO A 9 13.53 -22.69 -1.88
C PRO A 9 14.18 -23.02 -3.23
N ALA A 10 14.07 -22.11 -4.19
CA ALA A 10 14.77 -22.20 -5.47
C ALA A 10 16.05 -21.39 -5.43
N ALA A 11 17.09 -22.00 -6.01
CA ALA A 11 18.46 -21.53 -6.02
C ALA A 11 18.65 -20.24 -6.82
N MET A 12 19.61 -19.42 -6.35
CA MET A 12 20.15 -18.23 -7.00
C MET A 12 20.52 -18.47 -8.47
N SER A 13 20.03 -17.59 -9.32
CA SER A 13 20.65 -17.31 -10.62
C SER A 13 20.80 -15.78 -10.73
N THR A 14 22.05 -15.35 -10.69
CA THR A 14 22.46 -13.98 -10.99
C THR A 14 22.14 -13.65 -12.43
N LEU A 15 21.19 -12.75 -12.65
CA LEU A 15 21.01 -12.03 -13.90
C LEU A 15 21.09 -10.53 -13.61
N LEU A 16 22.16 -9.90 -14.09
CA LEU A 16 22.19 -8.47 -14.33
C LEU A 16 21.09 -8.16 -15.36
N GLY A 17 20.00 -7.58 -14.91
CA GLY A 17 18.90 -7.12 -15.73
C GLY A 17 18.56 -5.69 -15.35
N MET A 18 18.82 -4.78 -16.29
CA MET A 18 18.28 -3.42 -16.27
C MET A 18 16.81 -3.49 -15.94
N SER A 19 16.41 -2.77 -14.90
CA SER A 19 14.99 -2.57 -14.55
C SER A 19 14.32 -1.83 -15.70
N ALA A 20 13.79 -2.57 -16.66
CA ALA A 20 12.84 -2.02 -17.61
C ALA A 20 11.52 -1.88 -16.85
N LEU A 21 11.21 -0.67 -16.38
CA LEU A 21 9.86 -0.30 -15.99
C LEU A 21 8.96 -0.56 -17.19
N MET A 22 8.16 -1.62 -17.11
CA MET A 22 7.01 -1.73 -17.98
C MET A 22 5.94 -0.79 -17.43
N VAL A 23 6.01 0.48 -17.82
CA VAL A 23 4.86 1.38 -17.70
C VAL A 23 3.80 0.85 -18.66
N MET A 24 3.02 -0.12 -18.21
CA MET A 24 1.76 -0.44 -18.85
C MET A 24 0.73 0.59 -18.38
N GLY A 25 0.86 1.81 -18.91
CA GLY A 25 -0.15 2.84 -18.72
C GLY A 25 -1.45 2.46 -19.42
N THR A 26 -2.24 1.61 -18.80
CA THR A 26 -3.64 1.50 -19.12
C THR A 26 -4.35 2.59 -18.32
N ALA A 27 -4.70 3.69 -18.98
CA ALA A 27 -5.58 4.70 -18.42
C ALA A 27 -6.98 4.07 -18.25
N TYR A 28 -7.19 3.33 -17.18
CA TYR A 28 -8.52 3.01 -16.71
C TYR A 28 -9.00 4.18 -15.86
N ALA A 29 -10.07 4.83 -16.29
CA ALA A 29 -10.81 5.69 -15.41
C ALA A 29 -11.52 4.78 -14.41
N HIS A 30 -10.90 4.53 -13.25
CA HIS A 30 -11.61 4.00 -12.11
C HIS A 30 -12.60 5.07 -11.64
N ASP A 31 -13.84 4.69 -11.39
CA ASP A 31 -14.89 5.58 -10.91
C ASP A 31 -14.51 6.24 -9.56
N ASP A 32 -13.54 5.66 -8.84
CA ASP A 32 -13.07 6.08 -7.51
C ASP A 32 -11.88 7.05 -7.56
N ALA A 33 -11.32 7.32 -8.75
CA ALA A 33 -10.18 8.20 -8.87
C ALA A 33 -10.54 9.66 -8.50
N PRO A 34 -9.75 10.32 -7.61
CA PRO A 34 -10.04 11.68 -7.22
C PRO A 34 -9.95 12.63 -8.42
N LYS A 35 -11.01 13.38 -8.68
CA LYS A 35 -11.03 14.41 -9.73
C LYS A 35 -10.02 15.52 -9.48
N SER A 36 -9.65 15.72 -8.22
CA SER A 36 -8.67 16.69 -7.78
C SER A 36 -8.21 16.35 -6.36
N MET A 37 -6.96 16.61 -6.07
CA MET A 37 -6.37 16.54 -4.72
C MET A 37 -5.91 17.94 -4.25
N THR A 38 -6.44 19.02 -4.86
CA THR A 38 -6.03 20.39 -4.54
C THR A 38 -6.58 20.89 -3.21
N GLU A 39 -7.63 20.28 -2.71
CA GLU A 39 -8.25 20.62 -1.42
C GLU A 39 -7.62 19.85 -0.25
N ASP A 40 -6.78 18.84 -0.55
CA ASP A 40 -6.08 18.09 0.46
C ASP A 40 -4.89 18.90 0.97
N SER A 41 -4.87 19.18 2.27
CA SER A 41 -3.74 19.80 2.96
C SER A 41 -2.70 18.76 3.38
N VAL A 42 -3.09 17.49 3.44
CA VAL A 42 -2.28 16.33 3.82
C VAL A 42 -2.09 15.46 2.59
N THR A 43 -0.85 15.05 2.33
CA THR A 43 -0.53 14.06 1.28
C THR A 43 -0.69 12.64 1.82
N LEU A 44 -0.76 11.64 0.92
CA LEU A 44 -0.80 10.22 1.32
C LEU A 44 0.37 9.87 2.26
N LEU A 45 1.60 10.30 1.92
CA LEU A 45 2.77 10.06 2.77
C LEU A 45 2.66 10.71 4.16
N GLN A 46 2.09 11.91 4.24
CA GLN A 46 1.86 12.56 5.53
C GLN A 46 0.77 11.85 6.34
N ALA A 47 -0.28 11.37 5.69
CA ALA A 47 -1.32 10.58 6.35
C ALA A 47 -0.75 9.25 6.90
N ILE A 48 0.06 8.55 6.12
CA ILE A 48 0.78 7.36 6.55
C ILE A 48 1.63 7.64 7.79
N GLU A 49 2.40 8.72 7.79
CA GLU A 49 3.23 9.10 8.94
C GLU A 49 2.40 9.43 10.19
N LEU A 50 1.26 10.11 10.01
CA LEU A 50 0.33 10.39 11.12
C LEU A 50 -0.25 9.09 11.71
N ALA A 51 -0.64 8.14 10.86
CA ALA A 51 -1.14 6.83 11.28
C ALA A 51 -0.09 6.02 12.04
N LYS A 52 1.16 6.00 11.55
CA LYS A 52 2.30 5.36 12.23
C LYS A 52 2.55 5.96 13.61
N ASN A 53 2.57 7.28 13.70
CA ASN A 53 2.79 7.97 14.98
C ASN A 53 1.69 7.69 15.99
N ASN A 54 0.48 7.45 15.53
CA ASN A 54 -0.67 7.18 16.38
C ASN A 54 -0.74 5.72 16.85
N THR A 55 -0.37 4.77 16.00
CA THR A 55 -0.51 3.32 16.27
C THR A 55 0.80 2.64 16.64
N GLY A 56 1.93 3.15 16.15
CA GLY A 56 3.23 2.47 16.19
C GLY A 56 3.33 1.28 15.22
N GLY A 57 2.32 1.09 14.35
CA GLY A 57 2.28 0.03 13.34
C GLY A 57 3.11 0.33 12.10
N ILE A 58 3.32 -0.68 11.28
CA ILE A 58 3.96 -0.60 9.98
C ILE A 58 2.87 -0.53 8.90
N PRO A 59 2.86 0.47 8.01
CA PRO A 59 1.81 0.62 7.00
C PRO A 59 1.87 -0.51 5.96
N MET A 60 0.70 -1.05 5.65
CA MET A 60 0.49 -2.15 4.72
C MET A 60 -0.28 -1.69 3.48
N GLU A 61 -1.24 -0.80 3.70
CA GLU A 61 -2.11 -0.25 2.67
C GLU A 61 -2.48 1.19 3.04
N ALA A 62 -2.64 2.05 2.06
CA ALA A 62 -3.16 3.40 2.27
C ALA A 62 -3.93 3.86 1.02
N GLU A 63 -5.15 4.34 1.24
CA GLU A 63 -6.03 4.79 0.17
C GLU A 63 -6.73 6.10 0.55
N ARG A 64 -6.95 6.94 -0.45
CA ARG A 64 -7.78 8.13 -0.33
C ARG A 64 -9.20 7.81 -0.78
N ASP A 65 -10.15 8.08 0.08
CA ASP A 65 -11.56 7.92 -0.24
C ASP A 65 -12.36 9.21 -0.01
N VAL A 66 -13.59 9.25 -0.50
CA VAL A 66 -14.51 10.37 -0.33
C VAL A 66 -15.88 9.85 0.09
N GLU A 67 -16.25 10.12 1.32
CA GLU A 67 -17.58 9.80 1.83
C GLU A 67 -18.31 11.06 2.27
N MET A 68 -19.59 11.19 1.90
CA MET A 68 -20.45 12.34 2.21
C MET A 68 -19.85 13.68 1.79
N GLY A 69 -19.00 13.68 0.73
CA GLY A 69 -18.33 14.86 0.19
C GLY A 69 -17.09 15.30 0.98
N GLN A 70 -16.63 14.52 1.93
CA GLN A 70 -15.38 14.73 2.65
C GLN A 70 -14.34 13.71 2.20
N ALA A 71 -13.14 14.19 1.92
CA ALA A 71 -12.00 13.34 1.59
C ALA A 71 -11.22 12.96 2.85
N PHE A 72 -10.78 11.71 2.91
CA PHE A 72 -9.96 11.15 3.98
C PHE A 72 -9.02 10.10 3.45
N TYR A 73 -8.05 9.74 4.25
CA TYR A 73 -7.17 8.61 3.99
C TYR A 73 -7.50 7.47 4.95
N GLU A 74 -7.68 6.30 4.40
CA GLU A 74 -7.76 5.04 5.12
C GLU A 74 -6.39 4.37 5.10
N ILE A 75 -5.85 4.01 6.24
CA ILE A 75 -4.53 3.40 6.37
C ILE A 75 -4.65 2.14 7.21
N GLU A 76 -4.22 1.02 6.62
CA GLU A 76 -4.03 -0.23 7.31
C GLU A 76 -2.57 -0.39 7.74
N LEU A 77 -2.36 -0.82 8.98
CA LEU A 77 -1.04 -1.03 9.53
C LEU A 77 -0.97 -2.37 10.27
N ALA A 78 0.19 -2.99 10.22
CA ALA A 78 0.49 -4.20 10.99
C ALA A 78 1.22 -3.84 12.29
N GLY A 79 0.75 -4.37 13.40
CA GLY A 79 1.46 -4.35 14.68
C GLY A 79 2.60 -5.35 14.73
N LYS A 80 3.38 -5.33 15.81
CA LYS A 80 4.61 -6.13 15.94
C LYS A 80 4.43 -7.64 15.78
N ASN A 81 3.25 -8.17 16.11
CA ASN A 81 2.93 -9.59 16.00
C ASN A 81 1.92 -9.86 14.87
N GLY A 82 1.78 -8.92 13.94
CA GLY A 82 0.85 -9.03 12.80
C GLY A 82 -0.58 -8.58 13.10
N GLU A 83 -0.84 -7.95 14.25
CA GLU A 83 -2.16 -7.39 14.54
C GLU A 83 -2.50 -6.31 13.50
N SER A 84 -3.74 -6.25 13.06
CA SER A 84 -4.19 -5.21 12.13
C SER A 84 -4.69 -3.98 12.87
N TYR A 85 -4.21 -2.81 12.47
CA TYR A 85 -4.72 -1.49 12.85
C TYR A 85 -5.33 -0.82 11.64
N TYR A 86 -6.39 -0.07 11.88
CA TYR A 86 -7.06 0.72 10.85
C TYR A 86 -7.21 2.15 11.34
N THR A 87 -6.72 3.10 10.56
CA THR A 87 -6.73 4.52 10.91
C THR A 87 -7.33 5.33 9.78
N VAL A 88 -8.25 6.22 10.09
CA VAL A 88 -8.85 7.17 9.12
C VAL A 88 -8.40 8.58 9.47
N ILE A 89 -7.87 9.30 8.48
CA ILE A 89 -7.33 10.65 8.62
C ILE A 89 -8.02 11.61 7.66
N ASN A 90 -8.52 12.71 8.17
CA ASN A 90 -9.10 13.77 7.34
C ASN A 90 -8.02 14.39 6.43
N SER A 91 -8.25 14.38 5.12
CA SER A 91 -7.25 14.85 4.14
C SER A 91 -7.04 16.38 4.18
N SER A 92 -8.02 17.12 4.65
CA SER A 92 -7.95 18.58 4.72
C SER A 92 -7.34 19.11 6.02
N THR A 93 -7.46 18.36 7.14
CA THR A 93 -7.02 18.83 8.46
C THR A 93 -5.88 18.02 9.06
N GLY A 94 -5.68 16.77 8.63
CA GLY A 94 -4.77 15.81 9.25
C GLY A 94 -5.28 15.23 10.58
N GLU A 95 -6.55 15.50 10.93
CA GLU A 95 -7.15 14.95 12.14
C GLU A 95 -7.40 13.45 11.99
N VAL A 96 -7.07 12.68 13.03
CA VAL A 96 -7.41 11.26 13.12
C VAL A 96 -8.89 11.14 13.49
N ILE A 97 -9.72 10.73 12.51
CA ILE A 97 -11.16 10.56 12.67
C ILE A 97 -11.48 9.25 13.40
N LEU A 98 -10.76 8.19 13.04
CA LEU A 98 -10.95 6.84 13.57
C LEU A 98 -9.61 6.17 13.77
N ASN A 99 -9.48 5.43 14.87
CA ASN A 99 -8.38 4.51 15.12
C ASN A 99 -8.98 3.24 15.72
N SER A 100 -8.76 2.09 15.08
CA SER A 100 -9.34 0.81 15.47
C SER A 100 -8.32 -0.31 15.33
N ASN A 101 -8.41 -1.30 16.18
CA ASN A 101 -7.57 -2.50 16.14
C ASN A 101 -8.07 -3.56 15.12
N HIS A 102 -9.17 -3.29 14.43
CA HIS A 102 -9.73 -4.18 13.42
C HIS A 102 -10.35 -3.35 12.30
N ARG A 103 -10.11 -3.74 11.04
CA ARG A 103 -10.93 -3.27 9.93
C ARG A 103 -12.35 -3.79 10.15
N ARG A 104 -13.36 -2.93 10.07
CA ARG A 104 -14.76 -3.36 10.04
C ARG A 104 -15.06 -4.02 8.70
N LYS A 105 -14.60 -5.25 8.49
CA LYS A 105 -15.11 -6.07 7.39
C LYS A 105 -16.53 -6.46 7.72
N HIS A 106 -17.47 -6.11 6.86
CA HIS A 106 -18.81 -6.67 6.88
C HIS A 106 -18.72 -8.18 6.61
N GLY A 107 -18.82 -8.97 7.67
CA GLY A 107 -19.44 -10.30 7.65
C GLY A 107 -18.62 -11.48 7.21
N ASP A 108 -17.44 -11.79 7.81
CA ASP A 108 -16.98 -13.19 7.86
C ASP A 108 -15.98 -13.37 9.02
N ASP A 109 -16.37 -14.14 10.04
CA ASP A 109 -15.65 -14.34 11.31
C ASP A 109 -14.46 -15.31 11.24
N HIS A 110 -13.90 -15.61 10.07
CA HIS A 110 -12.90 -16.69 9.92
C HIS A 110 -11.52 -16.27 9.38
N HIS A 111 -11.23 -14.98 9.16
CA HIS A 111 -9.99 -14.53 8.54
C HIS A 111 -8.92 -13.96 9.49
N ASP A 112 -9.25 -13.65 10.73
CA ASP A 112 -8.33 -12.92 11.64
C ASP A 112 -6.97 -13.61 11.86
N SER A 113 -6.91 -14.95 11.88
CA SER A 113 -5.65 -15.68 12.09
C SER A 113 -4.77 -15.78 10.83
N ASP A 114 -5.41 -15.84 9.67
CA ASP A 114 -4.70 -15.95 8.39
C ASP A 114 -4.12 -14.59 8.03
N ASP A 115 -4.86 -13.50 8.20
CA ASP A 115 -4.41 -12.13 8.01
C ASP A 115 -3.26 -11.78 8.97
N GLN A 116 -3.35 -12.21 10.24
CA GLN A 116 -2.28 -12.00 11.21
C GLN A 116 -0.99 -12.72 10.82
N LEU A 117 -1.08 -13.94 10.31
CA LEU A 117 0.09 -14.69 9.84
C LEU A 117 0.72 -14.02 8.62
N GLU A 118 -0.10 -13.58 7.66
CA GLU A 118 0.36 -12.88 6.46
C GLU A 118 1.08 -11.59 6.81
N ASN A 119 0.48 -10.75 7.66
CA ASN A 119 1.10 -9.54 8.19
C ASN A 119 2.43 -9.83 8.88
N ALA A 120 2.51 -10.88 9.72
CA ALA A 120 3.74 -11.24 10.41
C ALA A 120 4.85 -11.70 9.44
N LEU A 121 4.51 -12.44 8.39
CA LEU A 121 5.46 -12.85 7.35
C LEU A 121 5.95 -11.65 6.55
N TRP A 122 5.06 -10.73 6.19
CA TRP A 122 5.41 -9.49 5.50
C TRP A 122 6.35 -8.62 6.34
N LEU A 123 6.03 -8.42 7.61
CA LEU A 123 6.88 -7.69 8.56
C LEU A 123 8.28 -8.32 8.68
N SER A 124 8.37 -9.64 8.66
CA SER A 124 9.66 -10.34 8.67
C SER A 124 10.49 -10.02 7.43
N GLY A 125 9.85 -9.96 6.26
CA GLY A 125 10.48 -9.57 4.99
C GLY A 125 10.96 -8.12 5.00
N LEU A 126 10.15 -7.19 5.51
CA LEU A 126 10.53 -5.78 5.68
C LEU A 126 11.73 -5.63 6.63
N ASN A 127 11.67 -6.26 7.79
CA ASN A 127 12.72 -6.19 8.80
C ASN A 127 14.04 -6.82 8.36
N SER A 128 13.99 -7.82 7.48
CA SER A 128 15.19 -8.45 6.90
C SER A 128 15.74 -7.67 5.69
N GLY A 129 15.06 -6.62 5.24
CA GLY A 129 15.41 -5.87 4.03
C GLY A 129 15.11 -6.62 2.74
N GLN A 130 14.30 -7.67 2.78
CA GLN A 130 13.85 -8.39 1.60
C GLN A 130 12.84 -7.59 0.79
N TYR A 131 11.96 -6.85 1.48
CA TYR A 131 10.95 -6.00 0.87
C TYR A 131 11.25 -4.53 1.09
N GLN A 132 10.80 -3.70 0.16
CA GLN A 132 10.78 -2.26 0.26
C GLN A 132 9.65 -1.81 1.19
N SER A 133 9.81 -0.65 1.85
CA SER A 133 8.72 -0.05 2.61
C SER A 133 7.68 0.58 1.68
N LEU A 134 6.44 0.60 2.12
CA LEU A 134 5.35 1.26 1.41
C LEU A 134 5.66 2.73 1.14
N GLU A 135 6.24 3.45 2.11
CA GLU A 135 6.62 4.85 1.96
C GLU A 135 7.72 5.07 0.90
N ASP A 136 8.68 4.15 0.78
CA ASP A 136 9.74 4.28 -0.22
C ASP A 136 9.20 4.04 -1.63
N VAL A 137 8.27 3.10 -1.76
CA VAL A 137 7.57 2.81 -3.01
C VAL A 137 6.71 4.00 -3.46
N VAL A 138 5.95 4.62 -2.55
CA VAL A 138 5.17 5.82 -2.87
C VAL A 138 6.08 6.96 -3.32
N LYS A 139 7.19 7.23 -2.62
CA LYS A 139 8.18 8.25 -3.01
C LYS A 139 8.76 7.97 -4.39
N GLN A 140 9.08 6.71 -4.67
CA GLN A 140 9.59 6.29 -5.98
C GLN A 140 8.57 6.58 -7.08
N ALA A 141 7.31 6.13 -6.91
CA ALA A 141 6.24 6.33 -7.88
C ALA A 141 5.98 7.83 -8.15
N GLU A 142 5.88 8.63 -7.10
CA GLU A 142 5.67 10.08 -7.22
C GLU A 142 6.82 10.78 -7.96
N ALA A 143 8.07 10.38 -7.71
CA ALA A 143 9.24 10.95 -8.38
C ALA A 143 9.31 10.55 -9.86
N GLU A 144 9.04 9.29 -10.18
CA GLU A 144 9.13 8.77 -11.55
C GLU A 144 8.00 9.28 -12.45
N LEU A 145 6.78 9.36 -11.91
CA LEU A 145 5.59 9.74 -12.68
C LEU A 145 5.21 11.21 -12.53
N SER A 146 5.93 11.98 -11.71
CA SER A 146 5.64 13.39 -11.44
C SER A 146 4.19 13.61 -11.03
N GLY A 147 3.67 12.75 -10.14
CA GLY A 147 2.30 12.75 -9.66
C GLY A 147 2.22 12.83 -8.15
N LYS A 148 0.98 12.81 -7.64
CA LYS A 148 0.64 12.64 -6.22
C LYS A 148 -0.09 11.32 -6.05
N ALA A 149 0.43 10.44 -5.22
CA ALA A 149 -0.22 9.19 -4.91
C ALA A 149 -1.48 9.41 -4.09
N TYR A 150 -2.51 8.64 -4.41
CA TYR A 150 -3.76 8.60 -3.65
C TYR A 150 -4.12 7.20 -3.16
N SER A 151 -3.47 6.16 -3.69
CA SER A 151 -3.63 4.78 -3.23
C SER A 151 -2.31 4.04 -3.38
N VAL A 152 -2.04 3.16 -2.45
CA VAL A 152 -0.97 2.16 -2.50
C VAL A 152 -1.41 0.92 -1.74
N GLU A 153 -1.32 -0.22 -2.39
CA GLU A 153 -1.68 -1.52 -1.84
C GLU A 153 -0.68 -2.60 -2.26
N ILE A 154 -0.61 -3.68 -1.48
CA ILE A 154 0.21 -4.85 -1.80
C ILE A 154 -0.66 -5.84 -2.56
N ASP A 155 -0.17 -6.30 -3.73
CA ASP A 155 -0.84 -7.32 -4.53
C ASP A 155 0.12 -8.47 -4.87
N GLU A 156 -0.44 -9.64 -5.14
CA GLU A 156 0.30 -10.79 -5.65
C GLU A 156 0.04 -10.98 -7.13
N HIS A 157 1.00 -10.59 -7.96
CA HIS A 157 0.91 -10.77 -9.40
C HIS A 157 1.82 -11.91 -9.87
N ARG A 158 1.24 -13.04 -10.31
CA ARG A 158 1.95 -14.21 -10.86
C ARG A 158 3.00 -14.81 -9.91
N GLY A 159 2.70 -14.80 -8.61
CA GLY A 159 3.60 -15.34 -7.59
C GLY A 159 4.71 -14.38 -7.14
N ASN A 160 4.64 -13.11 -7.54
CA ASN A 160 5.50 -12.04 -7.06
C ASN A 160 4.66 -11.02 -6.33
N TYR A 161 5.17 -10.52 -5.22
CA TYR A 161 4.57 -9.40 -4.52
C TYR A 161 4.95 -8.09 -5.20
N VAL A 162 3.96 -7.27 -5.47
CA VAL A 162 4.09 -5.93 -6.04
C VAL A 162 3.34 -4.93 -5.17
N TYR A 163 3.75 -3.68 -5.23
CA TYR A 163 2.93 -2.57 -4.80
C TYR A 163 2.23 -2.00 -6.01
N GLU A 164 0.90 -1.95 -5.98
CA GLU A 164 0.12 -1.16 -6.91
C GLU A 164 -0.01 0.25 -6.36
N VAL A 165 0.40 1.24 -7.13
CA VAL A 165 0.34 2.66 -6.74
C VAL A 165 -0.49 3.42 -7.74
N LYS A 166 -1.52 4.11 -7.25
CA LYS A 166 -2.40 4.98 -8.06
C LYS A 166 -2.07 6.44 -7.78
N LEU A 167 -1.86 7.21 -8.84
CA LEU A 167 -1.44 8.61 -8.76
C LEU A 167 -2.31 9.52 -9.63
N VAL A 168 -2.41 10.78 -9.22
CA VAL A 168 -2.87 11.88 -10.07
C VAL A 168 -1.65 12.67 -10.52
N THR A 169 -1.40 12.70 -11.82
CA THR A 169 -0.29 13.46 -12.41
C THR A 169 -0.59 14.96 -12.48
N ALA A 170 0.43 15.79 -12.71
CA ALA A 170 0.27 17.25 -12.76
C ALA A 170 -0.71 17.75 -13.83
N ASN A 171 -1.00 16.95 -14.86
CA ASN A 171 -2.00 17.24 -15.88
C ASN A 171 -3.39 16.70 -15.55
N GLY A 172 -3.63 16.23 -14.33
CA GLY A 172 -4.91 15.73 -13.84
C GLY A 172 -5.29 14.34 -14.35
N ARG A 173 -4.35 13.59 -14.90
CA ARG A 173 -4.61 12.19 -15.30
C ARG A 173 -4.30 11.26 -14.15
N THR A 174 -5.13 10.26 -13.97
CA THR A 174 -4.85 9.11 -13.11
C THR A 174 -3.94 8.13 -13.83
N VAL A 175 -2.97 7.62 -13.12
CA VAL A 175 -2.02 6.60 -13.60
C VAL A 175 -1.87 5.57 -12.49
N GLU A 176 -1.84 4.31 -12.88
CA GLU A 176 -1.54 3.17 -12.02
C GLU A 176 -0.20 2.59 -12.42
N THR A 177 0.59 2.18 -11.47
CA THR A 177 1.90 1.56 -11.68
C THR A 177 2.15 0.46 -10.67
N GLU A 178 2.75 -0.63 -11.13
CA GLU A 178 3.21 -1.73 -10.28
C GLU A 178 4.71 -1.57 -9.99
N ILE A 179 5.09 -1.63 -8.74
CA ILE A 179 6.48 -1.61 -8.29
C ILE A 179 6.77 -2.92 -7.56
N ASN A 180 7.81 -3.62 -7.98
CA ASN A 180 8.21 -4.87 -7.34
C ASN A 180 8.50 -4.63 -5.85
N ALA A 181 7.86 -5.40 -4.98
CA ALA A 181 8.04 -5.28 -3.54
C ALA A 181 9.43 -5.74 -3.06
N MET A 182 10.10 -6.59 -3.84
CA MET A 182 11.44 -7.08 -3.50
C MET A 182 12.48 -5.99 -3.60
N THR A 183 13.29 -5.85 -2.55
CA THR A 183 14.45 -4.95 -2.57
C THR A 183 15.47 -5.44 -3.61
N VAL A 184 15.87 -4.57 -4.52
CA VAL A 184 16.94 -4.89 -5.47
C VAL A 184 18.27 -4.87 -4.70
N ALA A 185 18.92 -6.03 -4.60
CA ALA A 185 20.26 -6.10 -4.02
C ALA A 185 21.21 -5.22 -4.84
N LYS A 186 21.84 -4.24 -4.18
CA LYS A 186 22.87 -3.37 -4.77
C LYS A 186 24.19 -4.10 -4.89
#